data_8c62d864ef52cebb6010364fb6be7aff
#
_entry.id   8c62d864ef52cebb6010364fb6be7aff
#
_cell.length_a   1.000
_cell.length_b   1.000
_cell.length_c   1.000
_cell.angle_alpha   90.00
_cell.angle_beta   90.00
_cell.angle_gamma   90.00
#
_symmetry.space_group_name_H-M   'P 1'
#
loop_
_entity.id
_entity.type
_entity.pdbx_description
1 polymer ?
#
loop_
_entity_poly.entity_id
_entity_poly.type
_entity_poly.pdbx_seq_one_letter_code
_entity_poly.pdbx_strand_id
1 'polypeptide(L)'
;MEQIVIWGASGHAMVVADIIRLRGEYELAGFLDSVHPQRHHTLFDGAEILGGEDQLEELRENGIKHLIVGFGNCEARLKSAELATSKGFKLPSAIHPSAIIASNVVIGAGTVVAAGAVINSGSIIGENVIINTSSSVDHECIISDGAHICPGVHLAGNVTVGRAAWVGIGACVIAGIVIGNAAFIGAGAVVVKDIPDNVVAYGNPAKVKTS
;
A
#
# COMPACT_ATOMS: atom_id res chain seq x y z
N MET A 1 25.13 2.37 3.24
CA MET A 1 23.70 2.02 3.34
C MET A 1 23.25 1.58 1.97
N GLU A 2 22.40 0.58 1.83
CA GLU A 2 21.85 0.21 0.51
C GLU A 2 20.87 1.27 0.04
N GLN A 3 20.87 1.55 -1.27
CA GLN A 3 19.99 2.55 -1.86
C GLN A 3 18.65 1.96 -2.24
N ILE A 4 17.59 2.77 -2.09
CA ILE A 4 16.22 2.44 -2.50
C ILE A 4 15.64 3.58 -3.34
N VAL A 5 14.85 3.23 -4.36
CA VAL A 5 14.08 4.18 -5.15
C VAL A 5 12.59 4.01 -4.86
N ILE A 6 11.83 5.10 -4.84
CA ILE A 6 10.38 5.09 -4.70
C ILE A 6 9.75 5.29 -6.07
N TRP A 7 8.93 4.34 -6.52
CA TRP A 7 8.16 4.53 -7.75
C TRP A 7 6.83 5.20 -7.45
N GLY A 8 6.77 6.48 -7.72
CA GLY A 8 5.69 7.42 -7.45
C GLY A 8 6.26 8.73 -6.92
N ALA A 9 5.70 9.88 -7.33
CA ALA A 9 6.08 11.21 -6.86
C ALA A 9 4.83 12.02 -6.50
N SER A 10 4.00 11.49 -5.61
CA SER A 10 2.75 12.08 -5.12
C SER A 10 2.65 12.00 -3.59
N GLY A 11 1.53 12.43 -3.02
CA GLY A 11 1.37 12.49 -1.57
C GLY A 11 1.68 11.17 -0.84
N HIS A 12 1.33 10.00 -1.39
CA HIS A 12 1.66 8.73 -0.75
C HIS A 12 3.16 8.41 -0.81
N ALA A 13 3.85 8.83 -1.89
CA ALA A 13 5.31 8.69 -1.99
C ALA A 13 6.05 9.47 -0.89
N MET A 14 5.53 10.64 -0.48
CA MET A 14 6.09 11.40 0.65
C MET A 14 5.96 10.62 1.96
N VAL A 15 4.81 9.96 2.20
CA VAL A 15 4.61 9.10 3.38
C VAL A 15 5.61 7.93 3.38
N VAL A 16 5.82 7.29 2.24
CA VAL A 16 6.80 6.20 2.11
C VAL A 16 8.23 6.71 2.32
N ALA A 17 8.58 7.86 1.77
CA ALA A 17 9.90 8.48 1.94
C ALA A 17 10.19 8.83 3.41
N ASP A 18 9.18 9.35 4.12
CA ASP A 18 9.29 9.62 5.56
C ASP A 18 9.57 8.34 6.36
N ILE A 19 8.85 7.26 6.07
CA ILE A 19 9.08 5.95 6.72
C ILE A 19 10.51 5.45 6.47
N ILE A 20 10.99 5.53 5.23
CA ILE A 20 12.35 5.10 4.85
C ILE A 20 13.40 5.91 5.64
N ARG A 21 13.24 7.24 5.72
CA ARG A 21 14.15 8.12 6.46
C ARG A 21 14.14 7.85 7.96
N LEU A 22 12.94 7.66 8.55
CA LEU A 22 12.80 7.36 9.98
C LEU A 22 13.42 6.01 10.37
N ARG A 23 13.30 5.01 9.49
CA ARG A 23 13.90 3.69 9.72
C ARG A 23 15.41 3.70 9.55
N GLY A 24 15.95 4.46 8.63
CA GLY A 24 17.38 4.55 8.38
C GLY A 24 18.02 3.23 7.90
N GLU A 25 17.24 2.32 7.33
CA GLU A 25 17.74 1.04 6.80
C GLU A 25 18.26 1.20 5.36
N TYR A 26 17.67 2.15 4.63
CA TYR A 26 18.00 2.48 3.25
C TYR A 26 18.27 3.97 3.09
N GLU A 27 19.11 4.31 2.11
CA GLU A 27 19.28 5.67 1.61
C GLU A 27 18.34 5.89 0.43
N LEU A 28 17.48 6.92 0.49
CA LEU A 28 16.61 7.27 -0.61
C LEU A 28 17.39 7.84 -1.78
N ALA A 29 17.50 7.09 -2.88
CA ALA A 29 18.20 7.50 -4.10
C ALA A 29 17.40 8.52 -4.92
N GLY A 30 16.07 8.45 -4.89
CA GLY A 30 15.18 9.33 -5.63
C GLY A 30 13.80 8.74 -5.86
N PHE A 31 13.05 9.40 -6.73
CA PHE A 31 11.69 9.02 -7.10
C PHE A 31 11.58 8.71 -8.59
N LEU A 32 10.60 7.89 -8.98
CA LEU A 32 10.19 7.73 -10.38
C LEU A 32 8.77 8.30 -10.57
N ASP A 33 8.53 9.01 -11.67
CA ASP A 33 7.21 9.51 -12.07
C ASP A 33 6.94 9.19 -13.55
N SER A 34 6.24 8.09 -13.79
CA SER A 34 5.87 7.67 -15.15
C SER A 34 4.66 8.43 -15.71
N VAL A 35 4.03 9.31 -14.92
CA VAL A 35 2.80 10.03 -15.30
C VAL A 35 3.10 11.45 -15.76
N HIS A 36 4.11 12.11 -15.17
CA HIS A 36 4.40 13.52 -15.41
C HIS A 36 5.86 13.73 -15.86
N PRO A 37 6.21 13.43 -17.13
CA PRO A 37 7.58 13.53 -17.62
C PRO A 37 8.20 14.93 -17.46
N GLN A 38 7.36 15.98 -17.47
CA GLN A 38 7.81 17.36 -17.26
C GLN A 38 8.40 17.63 -15.86
N ARG A 39 8.23 16.69 -14.92
CA ARG A 39 8.79 16.76 -13.55
C ARG A 39 10.12 16.03 -13.43
N HIS A 40 10.56 15.30 -14.45
CA HIS A 40 11.84 14.61 -14.42
C HIS A 40 12.98 15.60 -14.16
N HIS A 41 13.98 15.16 -13.41
CA HIS A 41 15.14 15.95 -12.98
C HIS A 41 14.81 17.17 -12.12
N THR A 42 13.61 17.20 -11.50
CA THR A 42 13.25 18.20 -10.49
C THR A 42 13.28 17.60 -9.09
N LEU A 43 13.41 18.46 -8.08
CA LEU A 43 13.35 18.03 -6.68
C LEU A 43 11.90 17.77 -6.26
N PHE A 44 11.71 16.66 -5.57
CA PHE A 44 10.46 16.29 -4.90
C PHE A 44 10.80 15.74 -3.52
N ASP A 45 10.20 16.28 -2.48
CA ASP A 45 10.39 15.85 -1.09
C ASP A 45 11.87 15.61 -0.71
N GLY A 46 12.75 16.53 -1.13
CA GLY A 46 14.17 16.50 -0.79
C GLY A 46 15.04 15.52 -1.60
N ALA A 47 14.50 14.84 -2.61
CA ALA A 47 15.25 13.99 -3.53
C ALA A 47 14.82 14.24 -4.99
N GLU A 48 15.61 13.79 -5.95
CA GLU A 48 15.34 14.00 -7.38
C GLU A 48 14.29 13.02 -7.91
N ILE A 49 13.45 13.48 -8.85
CA ILE A 49 12.67 12.62 -9.73
C ILE A 49 13.58 12.18 -10.87
N LEU A 50 14.07 10.93 -10.81
CA LEU A 50 15.11 10.41 -11.70
C LEU A 50 14.63 10.13 -13.12
N GLY A 51 13.30 10.05 -13.32
CA GLY A 51 12.67 9.73 -14.60
C GLY A 51 11.42 8.88 -14.40
N GLY A 52 11.04 8.11 -15.39
CA GLY A 52 9.92 7.16 -15.36
C GLY A 52 10.36 5.70 -15.28
N GLU A 53 9.50 4.80 -15.73
CA GLU A 53 9.79 3.35 -15.78
C GLU A 53 10.93 2.98 -16.72
N ASP A 54 11.22 3.82 -17.71
CA ASP A 54 12.35 3.70 -18.63
C ASP A 54 13.71 3.70 -17.91
N GLN A 55 13.78 4.26 -16.70
CA GLN A 55 15.01 4.33 -15.90
C GLN A 55 15.33 3.05 -15.12
N LEU A 56 14.43 2.07 -15.07
CA LEU A 56 14.61 0.88 -14.24
C LEU A 56 15.88 0.08 -14.57
N GLU A 57 16.23 -0.05 -15.84
CA GLU A 57 17.44 -0.79 -16.26
C GLU A 57 18.71 -0.03 -15.84
N GLU A 58 18.78 1.26 -16.13
CA GLU A 58 19.92 2.11 -15.75
C GLU A 58 20.13 2.14 -14.24
N LEU A 59 19.05 2.26 -13.45
CA LEU A 59 19.13 2.22 -11.99
C LEU A 59 19.71 0.90 -11.48
N ARG A 60 19.33 -0.21 -12.10
CA ARG A 60 19.89 -1.55 -11.77
C ARG A 60 21.37 -1.64 -12.11
N GLU A 61 21.79 -1.16 -13.28
CA GLU A 61 23.19 -1.12 -13.72
C GLU A 61 24.03 -0.25 -12.79
N ASN A 62 23.47 0.87 -12.30
CA ASN A 62 24.09 1.74 -11.31
C ASN A 62 24.09 1.17 -9.87
N GLY A 63 23.63 -0.08 -9.69
CA GLY A 63 23.72 -0.82 -8.42
C GLY A 63 22.56 -0.63 -7.46
N ILE A 64 21.49 0.09 -7.83
CA ILE A 64 20.30 0.23 -7.00
C ILE A 64 19.47 -1.06 -7.09
N LYS A 65 19.34 -1.77 -5.97
CA LYS A 65 18.71 -3.10 -5.90
C LYS A 65 17.31 -3.09 -5.30
N HIS A 66 16.92 -2.02 -4.63
CA HIS A 66 15.67 -1.94 -3.88
C HIS A 66 14.75 -0.89 -4.48
N LEU A 67 13.47 -1.24 -4.57
CA LEU A 67 12.42 -0.36 -5.03
C LEU A 67 11.17 -0.59 -4.18
N ILE A 68 10.42 0.47 -3.92
CA ILE A 68 9.08 0.39 -3.33
C ILE A 68 8.10 1.24 -4.11
N VAL A 69 6.86 0.76 -4.29
CA VAL A 69 5.84 1.50 -5.04
C VAL A 69 5.10 2.45 -4.10
N GLY A 70 5.13 3.75 -4.40
CA GLY A 70 4.66 4.84 -3.56
C GLY A 70 3.37 5.52 -4.03
N PHE A 71 2.38 4.78 -4.54
CA PHE A 71 1.08 5.35 -4.92
C PHE A 71 -0.10 4.43 -4.62
N GLY A 72 -1.31 5.05 -4.46
CA GLY A 72 -2.49 4.40 -3.91
C GLY A 72 -3.26 3.48 -4.87
N ASN A 73 -3.20 3.70 -6.19
CA ASN A 73 -3.97 2.89 -7.14
C ASN A 73 -3.56 1.41 -7.07
N CYS A 74 -4.50 0.54 -6.68
CA CYS A 74 -4.22 -0.86 -6.34
C CYS A 74 -3.71 -1.66 -7.55
N GLU A 75 -4.39 -1.59 -8.69
CA GLU A 75 -4.02 -2.32 -9.89
C GLU A 75 -2.71 -1.82 -10.50
N ALA A 76 -2.54 -0.50 -10.60
CA ALA A 76 -1.30 0.09 -11.11
C ALA A 76 -0.12 -0.27 -10.21
N ARG A 77 -0.31 -0.25 -8.87
CA ARG A 77 0.74 -0.62 -7.90
C ARG A 77 1.20 -2.06 -8.10
N LEU A 78 0.27 -3.00 -8.27
CA LEU A 78 0.60 -4.40 -8.53
C LEU A 78 1.37 -4.58 -9.83
N LYS A 79 0.94 -3.93 -10.92
CA LYS A 79 1.63 -3.97 -12.22
C LYS A 79 3.04 -3.40 -12.14
N SER A 80 3.21 -2.27 -11.47
CA SER A 80 4.54 -1.66 -11.27
C SER A 80 5.45 -2.53 -10.41
N ALA A 81 4.92 -3.16 -9.37
CA ALA A 81 5.66 -4.09 -8.52
C ALA A 81 6.12 -5.33 -9.32
N GLU A 82 5.24 -5.91 -10.15
CA GLU A 82 5.56 -7.02 -11.03
C GLU A 82 6.65 -6.64 -12.04
N LEU A 83 6.53 -5.49 -12.69
CA LEU A 83 7.55 -4.99 -13.61
C LEU A 83 8.89 -4.76 -12.90
N ALA A 84 8.92 -4.11 -11.73
CA ALA A 84 10.14 -3.91 -10.96
C ALA A 84 10.81 -5.24 -10.59
N THR A 85 10.01 -6.22 -10.14
CA THR A 85 10.51 -7.56 -9.82
C THR A 85 11.10 -8.27 -11.05
N SER A 86 10.44 -8.17 -12.21
CA SER A 86 10.95 -8.74 -13.47
C SER A 86 12.26 -8.11 -13.93
N LYS A 87 12.52 -6.85 -13.56
CA LYS A 87 13.79 -6.14 -13.77
C LYS A 87 14.83 -6.43 -12.66
N GLY A 88 14.52 -7.33 -11.72
CA GLY A 88 15.45 -7.79 -10.68
C GLY A 88 15.53 -6.89 -9.45
N PHE A 89 14.58 -5.97 -9.23
CA PHE A 89 14.49 -5.25 -7.96
C PHE A 89 13.92 -6.13 -6.85
N LYS A 90 14.42 -5.92 -5.64
CA LYS A 90 13.81 -6.42 -4.40
C LYS A 90 12.83 -5.38 -3.88
N LEU A 91 11.68 -5.81 -3.42
CA LEU A 91 10.63 -4.93 -2.89
C LEU A 91 10.55 -5.06 -1.36
N PRO A 92 11.35 -4.29 -0.59
CA PRO A 92 11.22 -4.31 0.87
C PRO A 92 9.90 -3.69 1.31
N SER A 93 9.41 -4.11 2.47
CA SER A 93 8.25 -3.47 3.10
C SER A 93 8.69 -2.23 3.89
N ALA A 94 7.90 -1.16 3.83
CA ALA A 94 8.12 0.06 4.59
C ALA A 94 7.15 0.12 5.78
N ILE A 95 7.68 -0.08 6.99
CA ILE A 95 6.87 -0.12 8.23
C ILE A 95 7.25 1.06 9.11
N HIS A 96 6.30 1.95 9.38
CA HIS A 96 6.54 3.11 10.23
C HIS A 96 6.88 2.68 11.68
N PRO A 97 7.85 3.31 12.35
CA PRO A 97 8.26 2.95 13.72
C PRO A 97 7.14 3.01 14.77
N SER A 98 6.09 3.82 14.54
CA SER A 98 4.92 3.90 15.42
C SER A 98 3.79 2.93 15.06
N ALA A 99 3.96 2.06 14.09
CA ALA A 99 3.00 0.99 13.84
C ALA A 99 3.08 -0.07 14.94
N ILE A 100 1.93 -0.59 15.36
CA ILE A 100 1.83 -1.64 16.38
C ILE A 100 1.45 -2.94 15.67
N ILE A 101 2.37 -3.89 15.64
CA ILE A 101 2.20 -5.15 14.92
C ILE A 101 2.44 -6.31 15.88
N ALA A 102 1.47 -7.23 15.99
CA ALA A 102 1.61 -8.42 16.82
C ALA A 102 2.68 -9.37 16.24
N SER A 103 3.35 -10.11 17.13
CA SER A 103 4.56 -10.89 16.80
C SER A 103 4.36 -12.01 15.78
N ASN A 104 3.13 -12.49 15.62
CA ASN A 104 2.78 -13.58 14.69
C ASN A 104 2.06 -13.10 13.42
N VAL A 105 2.13 -11.82 13.10
CA VAL A 105 1.62 -11.26 11.84
C VAL A 105 2.62 -11.55 10.71
N VAL A 106 2.10 -11.97 9.57
CA VAL A 106 2.89 -12.14 8.34
C VAL A 106 2.65 -10.93 7.44
N ILE A 107 3.72 -10.32 6.92
CA ILE A 107 3.64 -9.16 6.01
C ILE A 107 4.42 -9.47 4.74
N GLY A 108 3.75 -9.39 3.60
CA GLY A 108 4.31 -9.62 2.28
C GLY A 108 5.21 -8.46 1.79
N ALA A 109 6.01 -8.76 0.78
CA ALA A 109 6.96 -7.83 0.17
C ALA A 109 6.28 -6.58 -0.42
N GLY A 110 6.98 -5.44 -0.43
CA GLY A 110 6.48 -4.19 -1.00
C GLY A 110 5.33 -3.53 -0.23
N THR A 111 4.95 -4.07 0.92
CA THR A 111 3.83 -3.58 1.73
C THR A 111 4.23 -2.35 2.54
N VAL A 112 3.34 -1.37 2.59
CA VAL A 112 3.50 -0.14 3.38
C VAL A 112 2.58 -0.20 4.60
N VAL A 113 3.15 -0.05 5.80
CA VAL A 113 2.40 0.10 7.05
C VAL A 113 2.70 1.48 7.62
N ALA A 114 1.71 2.37 7.58
CA ALA A 114 1.88 3.78 7.93
C ALA A 114 1.78 4.05 9.45
N ALA A 115 2.01 5.31 9.82
CA ALA A 115 2.01 5.76 11.21
C ALA A 115 0.72 5.43 11.95
N GLY A 116 0.85 4.90 13.18
CA GLY A 116 -0.27 4.59 14.06
C GLY A 116 -1.18 3.44 13.58
N ALA A 117 -0.80 2.72 12.52
CA ALA A 117 -1.53 1.52 12.12
C ALA A 117 -1.36 0.40 13.15
N VAL A 118 -2.43 -0.37 13.39
CA VAL A 118 -2.44 -1.50 14.32
C VAL A 118 -2.79 -2.77 13.57
N ILE A 119 -1.98 -3.82 13.69
CA ILE A 119 -2.23 -5.14 13.09
C ILE A 119 -2.16 -6.19 14.18
N ASN A 120 -3.30 -6.81 14.48
CA ASN A 120 -3.43 -7.77 15.56
C ASN A 120 -3.10 -9.22 15.14
N SER A 121 -3.00 -10.06 16.16
CA SER A 121 -2.52 -11.44 16.13
C SER A 121 -3.21 -12.32 15.07
N GLY A 122 -2.43 -13.16 14.41
CA GLY A 122 -2.92 -14.13 13.43
C GLY A 122 -3.29 -13.55 12.06
N SER A 123 -3.13 -12.24 11.87
CA SER A 123 -3.44 -11.61 10.59
C SER A 123 -2.35 -11.85 9.56
N ILE A 124 -2.76 -12.00 8.30
CA ILE A 124 -1.89 -12.21 7.14
C ILE A 124 -2.09 -11.04 6.18
N ILE A 125 -1.02 -10.30 5.95
CA ILE A 125 -0.98 -9.18 5.01
C ILE A 125 -0.17 -9.62 3.78
N GLY A 126 -0.79 -9.58 2.62
CA GLY A 126 -0.18 -9.93 1.35
C GLY A 126 0.90 -8.96 0.88
N GLU A 127 1.28 -9.10 -0.39
CA GLU A 127 2.30 -8.29 -1.04
C GLU A 127 1.73 -6.97 -1.55
N ASN A 128 2.56 -5.92 -1.54
CA ASN A 128 2.20 -4.60 -2.07
C ASN A 128 0.88 -4.05 -1.50
N VAL A 129 0.57 -4.35 -0.25
CA VAL A 129 -0.59 -3.84 0.48
C VAL A 129 -0.27 -2.46 1.08
N ILE A 130 -1.25 -1.61 1.24
CA ILE A 130 -1.14 -0.39 2.03
C ILE A 130 -2.06 -0.50 3.26
N ILE A 131 -1.47 -0.56 4.45
CA ILE A 131 -2.15 -0.38 5.74
C ILE A 131 -1.87 1.06 6.16
N ASN A 132 -2.82 1.95 5.88
CA ASN A 132 -2.58 3.39 5.92
C ASN A 132 -2.72 3.98 7.35
N THR A 133 -2.44 5.26 7.49
CA THR A 133 -2.37 6.00 8.76
C THR A 133 -3.54 5.71 9.68
N SER A 134 -3.23 5.31 10.92
CA SER A 134 -4.21 5.07 12.00
C SER A 134 -5.32 4.07 11.64
N SER A 135 -5.11 3.19 10.67
CA SER A 135 -6.03 2.09 10.41
C SER A 135 -5.80 0.94 11.39
N SER A 136 -6.83 0.13 11.63
CA SER A 136 -6.69 -1.08 12.44
C SER A 136 -7.19 -2.31 11.68
N VAL A 137 -6.38 -3.36 11.74
CA VAL A 137 -6.67 -4.71 11.26
C VAL A 137 -6.68 -5.60 12.49
N ASP A 138 -7.86 -6.09 12.89
CA ASP A 138 -8.00 -6.90 14.08
C ASP A 138 -7.54 -8.35 13.81
N HIS A 139 -7.71 -9.24 14.80
CA HIS A 139 -7.15 -10.60 14.78
C HIS A 139 -7.68 -11.46 13.60
N GLU A 140 -6.82 -12.36 13.11
CA GLU A 140 -7.17 -13.40 12.11
C GLU A 140 -7.70 -12.83 10.78
N CYS A 141 -7.34 -11.59 10.43
CA CYS A 141 -7.69 -10.98 9.15
C CYS A 141 -6.77 -11.46 8.03
N ILE A 142 -7.32 -11.55 6.82
CA ILE A 142 -6.55 -11.83 5.59
C ILE A 142 -6.70 -10.65 4.64
N ILE A 143 -5.60 -9.93 4.41
CA ILE A 143 -5.55 -8.79 3.49
C ILE A 143 -4.73 -9.22 2.27
N SER A 144 -5.41 -9.43 1.15
CA SER A 144 -4.79 -9.94 -0.07
C SER A 144 -3.94 -8.89 -0.79
N ASP A 145 -3.11 -9.36 -1.72
CA ASP A 145 -2.13 -8.54 -2.45
C ASP A 145 -2.75 -7.28 -3.07
N GLY A 146 -2.01 -6.19 -2.97
CA GLY A 146 -2.40 -4.93 -3.56
C GLY A 146 -3.63 -4.27 -2.95
N ALA A 147 -4.22 -4.79 -1.89
CA ALA A 147 -5.31 -4.12 -1.20
C ALA A 147 -4.86 -2.79 -0.57
N HIS A 148 -5.78 -1.86 -0.44
CA HIS A 148 -5.53 -0.58 0.22
C HIS A 148 -6.52 -0.37 1.36
N ILE A 149 -6.04 -0.46 2.57
CA ILE A 149 -6.78 -0.12 3.79
C ILE A 149 -6.46 1.35 4.08
N CYS A 150 -7.39 2.23 3.70
CA CYS A 150 -7.21 3.69 3.76
C CYS A 150 -7.08 4.24 5.20
N PRO A 151 -6.68 5.51 5.36
CA PRO A 151 -6.54 6.11 6.69
C PRO A 151 -7.79 5.94 7.56
N GLY A 152 -7.60 5.56 8.83
CA GLY A 152 -8.67 5.45 9.81
C GLY A 152 -9.72 4.36 9.51
N VAL A 153 -9.42 3.40 8.65
CA VAL A 153 -10.27 2.22 8.46
C VAL A 153 -10.15 1.28 9.67
N HIS A 154 -11.28 0.72 10.10
CA HIS A 154 -11.30 -0.26 11.16
C HIS A 154 -11.91 -1.57 10.67
N LEU A 155 -11.09 -2.62 10.62
CA LEU A 155 -11.52 -3.98 10.34
C LEU A 155 -11.60 -4.75 11.66
N ALA A 156 -12.77 -5.30 11.97
CA ALA A 156 -12.91 -6.20 13.11
C ALA A 156 -12.31 -7.59 12.81
N GLY A 157 -12.31 -8.51 13.78
CA GLY A 157 -11.67 -9.81 13.64
C GLY A 157 -12.21 -10.68 12.49
N ASN A 158 -11.32 -11.51 11.93
CA ASN A 158 -11.67 -12.49 10.89
C ASN A 158 -12.28 -11.88 9.61
N VAL A 159 -11.83 -10.67 9.22
CA VAL A 159 -12.22 -10.03 7.96
C VAL A 159 -11.25 -10.46 6.85
N THR A 160 -11.81 -10.80 5.69
CA THR A 160 -11.03 -11.03 4.47
C THR A 160 -11.21 -9.86 3.50
N VAL A 161 -10.10 -9.27 3.04
CA VAL A 161 -10.09 -8.25 2.00
C VAL A 161 -9.39 -8.79 0.76
N GLY A 162 -10.11 -8.84 -0.35
CA GLY A 162 -9.66 -9.42 -1.61
C GLY A 162 -8.55 -8.60 -2.29
N ARG A 163 -7.92 -9.24 -3.29
CA ARG A 163 -6.83 -8.67 -4.10
C ARG A 163 -7.27 -7.36 -4.74
N ALA A 164 -6.39 -6.36 -4.66
CA ALA A 164 -6.61 -5.02 -5.21
C ALA A 164 -7.88 -4.30 -4.71
N ALA A 165 -8.51 -4.77 -3.63
CA ALA A 165 -9.66 -4.08 -3.06
C ALA A 165 -9.24 -2.75 -2.39
N TRP A 166 -10.13 -1.78 -2.44
CA TRP A 166 -9.97 -0.47 -1.83
C TRP A 166 -10.99 -0.28 -0.71
N VAL A 167 -10.52 -0.14 0.52
CA VAL A 167 -11.39 0.19 1.66
C VAL A 167 -11.18 1.65 2.02
N GLY A 168 -12.18 2.48 1.71
CA GLY A 168 -12.13 3.94 1.78
C GLY A 168 -11.96 4.50 3.19
N ILE A 169 -11.42 5.71 3.27
CA ILE A 169 -11.08 6.41 4.52
C ILE A 169 -12.21 6.32 5.57
N GLY A 170 -11.88 5.94 6.80
CA GLY A 170 -12.81 5.89 7.92
C GLY A 170 -13.92 4.83 7.80
N ALA A 171 -13.84 3.89 6.87
CA ALA A 171 -14.80 2.80 6.81
C ALA A 171 -14.65 1.83 8.00
N CYS A 172 -15.78 1.26 8.45
CA CYS A 172 -15.81 0.27 9.51
C CYS A 172 -16.39 -1.05 8.95
N VAL A 173 -15.73 -2.17 9.25
CA VAL A 173 -16.14 -3.50 8.79
C VAL A 173 -16.35 -4.40 10.00
N ILE A 174 -17.55 -4.99 10.16
CA ILE A 174 -17.83 -5.91 11.26
C ILE A 174 -17.09 -7.25 11.07
N ALA A 175 -16.99 -8.04 12.15
CA ALA A 175 -16.26 -9.31 12.13
C ALA A 175 -16.83 -10.33 11.12
N GLY A 176 -15.93 -11.13 10.53
CA GLY A 176 -16.26 -12.24 9.66
C GLY A 176 -16.71 -11.87 8.25
N ILE A 177 -16.54 -10.62 7.83
CA ILE A 177 -16.94 -10.13 6.50
C ILE A 177 -15.88 -10.48 5.45
N VAL A 178 -16.35 -10.81 4.24
CA VAL A 178 -15.54 -10.93 3.03
C VAL A 178 -15.79 -9.72 2.12
N ILE A 179 -14.74 -8.97 1.83
CA ILE A 179 -14.71 -7.93 0.79
C ILE A 179 -14.02 -8.52 -0.43
N GLY A 180 -14.72 -8.60 -1.55
CA GLY A 180 -14.26 -9.25 -2.78
C GLY A 180 -13.09 -8.54 -3.46
N ASN A 181 -12.50 -9.21 -4.46
CA ASN A 181 -11.39 -8.69 -5.26
C ASN A 181 -11.81 -7.42 -6.02
N ALA A 182 -10.92 -6.44 -6.10
CA ALA A 182 -11.16 -5.17 -6.76
C ALA A 182 -12.47 -4.46 -6.33
N ALA A 183 -13.03 -4.82 -5.18
CA ALA A 183 -14.17 -4.10 -4.61
C ALA A 183 -13.73 -2.73 -4.09
N PHE A 184 -14.58 -1.74 -4.27
CA PHE A 184 -14.34 -0.38 -3.81
C PHE A 184 -15.34 -0.01 -2.71
N ILE A 185 -14.87 0.15 -1.49
CA ILE A 185 -15.66 0.60 -0.35
C ILE A 185 -15.50 2.11 -0.21
N GLY A 186 -16.62 2.84 -0.23
CA GLY A 186 -16.62 4.29 -0.09
C GLY A 186 -16.19 4.77 1.31
N ALA A 187 -15.73 6.02 1.38
CA ALA A 187 -15.34 6.65 2.64
C ALA A 187 -16.48 6.64 3.67
N GLY A 188 -16.15 6.36 4.95
CA GLY A 188 -17.10 6.32 6.05
C GLY A 188 -18.18 5.22 5.96
N ALA A 189 -18.03 4.26 5.07
CA ALA A 189 -19.00 3.17 4.93
C ALA A 189 -18.97 2.23 6.14
N VAL A 190 -20.14 1.69 6.52
CA VAL A 190 -20.28 0.65 7.57
C VAL A 190 -20.65 -0.66 6.89
N VAL A 191 -19.70 -1.57 6.75
CA VAL A 191 -19.88 -2.84 6.03
C VAL A 191 -20.35 -3.90 7.02
N VAL A 192 -21.57 -4.38 6.82
CA VAL A 192 -22.27 -5.36 7.70
C VAL A 192 -22.70 -6.63 6.95
N LYS A 193 -22.29 -6.78 5.69
CA LYS A 193 -22.51 -7.95 4.84
C LYS A 193 -21.36 -8.09 3.87
N ASP A 194 -21.14 -9.29 3.37
CA ASP A 194 -20.14 -9.55 2.34
C ASP A 194 -20.35 -8.67 1.10
N ILE A 195 -19.24 -8.25 0.51
CA ILE A 195 -19.21 -7.42 -0.69
C ILE A 195 -18.62 -8.25 -1.83
N PRO A 196 -19.35 -8.40 -2.96
CA PRO A 196 -18.86 -9.15 -4.11
C PRO A 196 -17.62 -8.50 -4.77
N ASP A 197 -16.97 -9.26 -5.66
CA ASP A 197 -15.87 -8.77 -6.50
C ASP A 197 -16.32 -7.64 -7.44
N ASN A 198 -15.41 -6.72 -7.73
CA ASN A 198 -15.54 -5.68 -8.78
C ASN A 198 -16.76 -4.75 -8.61
N VAL A 199 -17.23 -4.54 -7.40
CA VAL A 199 -18.36 -3.63 -7.14
C VAL A 199 -17.93 -2.41 -6.32
N VAL A 200 -18.74 -1.35 -6.41
CA VAL A 200 -18.65 -0.19 -5.53
C VAL A 200 -19.75 -0.30 -4.48
N ALA A 201 -19.38 -0.18 -3.20
CA ALA A 201 -20.33 -0.18 -2.08
C ALA A 201 -20.05 0.99 -1.14
N TYR A 202 -21.09 1.67 -0.66
CA TYR A 202 -20.96 2.79 0.27
C TYR A 202 -22.22 3.01 1.11
N GLY A 203 -22.09 3.82 2.14
CA GLY A 203 -23.17 4.21 3.04
C GLY A 203 -23.15 3.51 4.40
N ASN A 204 -24.12 3.80 5.25
CA ASN A 204 -24.35 3.19 6.55
C ASN A 204 -25.81 2.72 6.66
N PRO A 205 -26.06 1.38 6.58
CA PRO A 205 -25.10 0.34 6.19
C PRO A 205 -24.69 0.43 4.72
N ALA A 206 -23.50 -0.10 4.41
CA ALA A 206 -22.97 -0.13 3.05
C ALA A 206 -23.88 -0.96 2.12
N LYS A 207 -24.15 -0.42 0.93
CA LYS A 207 -24.91 -1.07 -0.12
C LYS A 207 -24.12 -1.03 -1.43
N VAL A 208 -24.16 -2.12 -2.17
CA VAL A 208 -23.61 -2.17 -3.52
C VAL A 208 -24.38 -1.19 -4.40
N LYS A 209 -23.64 -0.36 -5.14
CA LYS A 209 -24.20 0.55 -6.13
C LYS A 209 -24.76 -0.28 -7.27
N THR A 210 -26.08 -0.23 -7.47
CA THR A 210 -26.73 -0.67 -8.70
C THR A 210 -26.53 0.40 -9.77
N SER A 211 -25.99 0.00 -10.91
CA SER A 211 -25.82 0.84 -12.12
C SER A 211 -27.17 1.37 -12.62
#